data_3d1611eabfc747a9fb10ed8d8131608b
#
_entry.id   3d1611eabfc747a9fb10ed8d8131608b
#
_cell.length_a   1.000
_cell.length_b   1.000
_cell.length_c   1.000
_cell.angle_alpha   90.00
_cell.angle_beta   90.00
_cell.angle_gamma   90.00
#
_symmetry.space_group_name_H-M   'P 1'
#
loop_
_entity.id
_entity.type
_entity.pdbx_description
1 polymer ?
#
loop_
_entity_poly.entity_id
_entity_poly.type
_entity_poly.pdbx_seq_one_letter_code
_entity_poly.pdbx_strand_id
1 'polypeptide(L)'
;MKKYLSIPVAAIVGLLIIFYTGSCKKITFVEGTTTDLNIYGYIKSKPDKYSSITAIVDKSGYAGFLNAYGSYTMFVPTDEAVKLYLTDVNKTLSSLTEAEAQSIVKIHLLEDTLTTASFKDGKLPTITMYGQYLVSAVVNNAGVSTILINRQGTVTSANIKTGNGLIHEIDRVLKPASKTVAELISADTRLSIFKQALQATGYYDTINTINSTDPKLRKWYTVLAETNQALLDSNIASYAALKAKYSNTGNPLNPLDSLNIYVKYHIIPDPRYLADIVSASSHPTLAPLEVLASKLDDVKVLINDLDFNGVHEKGVELERTTSDLSATTGVLHTALAHFAPKVRQPTAVYWDVADFPEVRKLPAVFRRANFSFAYGAIKDMTWNNPVNTMDYAYTTSSSVNVFWGDYLSVPMGNTSRHNWIEFKTPIIIKGRYKVWVCYRAAKGSGTVGLPGGSNMPVQVEYDGVSLSRPFNFCEQRPNLTDGELEALGWKKYSTSTTQFMTGKFLGVIDVTTTDRHKITLRSLPAAGTGNPSDFLDMFHFIPINQNQYLPRFASDGSLQFF
;
A
#
# COMPACT_ATOMS: atom_id res chain seq x y z
N MET A 1 21.08 -69.08 -13.29
CA MET A 1 20.18 -69.32 -12.12
C MET A 1 19.93 -67.97 -11.45
N LYS A 2 18.76 -67.40 -11.68
CA LYS A 2 18.30 -66.13 -11.04
C LYS A 2 17.61 -66.46 -9.75
N LYS A 3 18.14 -66.00 -8.60
CA LYS A 3 17.43 -66.05 -7.31
C LYS A 3 16.63 -64.73 -7.17
N TYR A 4 15.33 -64.83 -7.24
CA TYR A 4 14.42 -63.74 -6.86
C TYR A 4 14.27 -63.72 -5.36
N LEU A 5 14.57 -62.59 -4.73
CA LEU A 5 14.34 -62.35 -3.33
C LEU A 5 12.88 -61.81 -3.20
N SER A 6 11.99 -62.64 -2.71
CA SER A 6 10.62 -62.29 -2.39
C SER A 6 10.56 -61.66 -1.00
N ILE A 7 10.34 -60.37 -0.94
CA ILE A 7 10.00 -59.68 0.33
C ILE A 7 8.53 -60.03 0.62
N PRO A 8 8.20 -60.60 1.78
CA PRO A 8 6.82 -61.00 2.07
C PRO A 8 5.92 -59.73 2.22
N VAL A 9 4.79 -59.78 1.53
CA VAL A 9 3.74 -58.74 1.53
C VAL A 9 3.31 -58.33 2.94
N ALA A 10 3.46 -59.20 3.93
CA ALA A 10 3.21 -58.94 5.34
C ALA A 10 4.08 -57.81 5.95
N ALA A 11 5.30 -57.58 5.43
CA ALA A 11 6.17 -56.51 5.91
C ALA A 11 5.76 -55.14 5.40
N ILE A 12 5.16 -55.06 4.21
CA ILE A 12 4.66 -53.81 3.62
C ILE A 12 3.35 -53.40 4.29
N VAL A 13 2.48 -54.33 4.64
CA VAL A 13 1.23 -54.04 5.35
C VAL A 13 1.52 -53.61 6.79
N GLY A 14 2.55 -54.19 7.46
CA GLY A 14 2.98 -53.75 8.78
C GLY A 14 3.55 -52.33 8.81
N LEU A 15 4.29 -51.91 7.76
CA LEU A 15 4.82 -50.54 7.64
C LEU A 15 3.73 -49.50 7.35
N LEU A 16 2.69 -49.84 6.58
CA LEU A 16 1.55 -48.98 6.29
C LEU A 16 0.65 -48.74 7.51
N ILE A 17 0.53 -49.73 8.41
CA ILE A 17 -0.26 -49.58 9.64
C ILE A 17 0.46 -48.69 10.67
N ILE A 18 1.79 -48.67 10.70
CA ILE A 18 2.57 -47.79 11.59
C ILE A 18 2.47 -46.32 11.19
N PHE A 19 2.23 -46.01 9.89
CA PHE A 19 2.03 -44.62 9.44
C PHE A 19 0.62 -44.09 9.72
N TYR A 20 -0.38 -44.94 10.01
CA TYR A 20 -1.75 -44.51 10.29
C TYR A 20 -2.05 -44.26 11.79
N THR A 21 -1.15 -44.62 12.71
CA THR A 21 -1.37 -44.43 14.16
C THR A 21 -0.65 -43.23 14.75
N GLY A 22 0.06 -42.45 13.94
CA GLY A 22 0.87 -41.33 14.40
C GLY A 22 0.40 -39.95 13.96
N SER A 23 -0.86 -39.56 14.14
CA SER A 23 -1.18 -38.13 14.20
C SER A 23 -2.67 -37.86 14.50
N CYS A 24 -3.11 -38.22 15.68
CA CYS A 24 -4.13 -37.39 16.35
C CYS A 24 -3.46 -36.81 17.60
N LYS A 25 -2.74 -35.70 17.43
CA LYS A 25 -2.58 -34.78 18.54
C LYS A 25 -3.99 -34.31 18.87
N LYS A 26 -4.59 -34.83 19.94
CA LYS A 26 -5.71 -34.17 20.60
C LYS A 26 -5.26 -32.72 20.83
N ILE A 27 -5.84 -31.80 20.05
CA ILE A 27 -5.83 -30.41 20.41
C ILE A 27 -6.64 -30.38 21.70
N THR A 28 -5.98 -30.41 22.84
CA THR A 28 -6.58 -30.03 24.09
C THR A 28 -6.89 -28.54 23.95
N PHE A 29 -8.15 -28.22 23.63
CA PHE A 29 -8.66 -26.90 23.92
C PHE A 29 -8.50 -26.74 25.44
N VAL A 30 -7.50 -25.98 25.84
CA VAL A 30 -7.48 -25.43 27.19
C VAL A 30 -8.62 -24.44 27.16
N GLU A 31 -9.79 -24.83 27.66
CA GLU A 31 -10.82 -23.88 28.06
C GLU A 31 -10.14 -23.02 29.14
N GLY A 32 -9.61 -21.89 28.72
CA GLY A 32 -9.25 -20.83 29.63
C GLY A 32 -10.55 -20.32 30.23
N THR A 33 -10.99 -20.91 31.32
CA THR A 33 -12.03 -20.35 32.18
C THR A 33 -11.44 -19.09 32.79
N THR A 34 -11.53 -17.96 32.06
CA THR A 34 -11.23 -16.69 32.66
C THR A 34 -12.39 -16.37 33.60
N THR A 35 -12.09 -15.89 34.80
CA THR A 35 -13.09 -15.37 35.73
C THR A 35 -13.57 -13.99 35.30
N ASP A 36 -13.03 -13.46 34.19
CA ASP A 36 -13.37 -12.15 33.67
C ASP A 36 -14.76 -12.16 33.05
N LEU A 37 -15.55 -11.17 33.37
CA LEU A 37 -16.87 -10.98 32.77
C LEU A 37 -16.72 -10.72 31.26
N ASN A 38 -17.58 -11.33 30.45
CA ASN A 38 -17.71 -10.98 29.04
C ASN A 38 -18.24 -9.56 28.85
N ILE A 39 -18.18 -9.00 27.66
CA ILE A 39 -18.55 -7.60 27.37
C ILE A 39 -19.91 -7.25 27.96
N TYR A 40 -20.94 -8.08 27.71
CA TYR A 40 -22.27 -7.84 28.28
C TYR A 40 -22.27 -7.89 29.81
N GLY A 41 -21.65 -8.89 30.41
CA GLY A 41 -21.53 -9.01 31.88
C GLY A 41 -20.81 -7.80 32.49
N TYR A 42 -19.75 -7.31 31.82
CA TYR A 42 -18.99 -6.15 32.27
C TYR A 42 -19.84 -4.87 32.27
N ILE A 43 -20.54 -4.53 31.17
CA ILE A 43 -21.40 -3.32 31.16
C ILE A 43 -22.56 -3.42 32.15
N LYS A 44 -23.17 -4.61 32.29
CA LYS A 44 -24.24 -4.86 33.22
C LYS A 44 -23.80 -4.75 34.69
N SER A 45 -22.55 -5.05 35.00
CA SER A 45 -21.99 -4.94 36.35
C SER A 45 -21.76 -3.50 36.83
N LYS A 46 -21.87 -2.52 35.93
CA LYS A 46 -21.65 -1.08 36.20
C LYS A 46 -22.86 -0.23 35.80
N PRO A 47 -24.02 -0.41 36.49
CA PRO A 47 -25.25 0.27 36.11
C PRO A 47 -25.23 1.79 36.34
N ASP A 48 -24.33 2.27 37.17
CA ASP A 48 -24.08 3.70 37.41
C ASP A 48 -23.46 4.42 36.19
N LYS A 49 -22.97 3.66 35.22
CA LYS A 49 -22.22 4.21 34.08
C LYS A 49 -22.76 3.76 32.74
N TYR A 50 -23.31 2.55 32.66
CA TYR A 50 -23.70 1.90 31.42
C TYR A 50 -25.13 1.36 31.39
N SER A 51 -26.03 1.90 32.27
CA SER A 51 -27.42 1.44 32.33
C SER A 51 -28.15 1.58 31.00
N SER A 52 -27.95 2.71 30.33
CA SER A 52 -28.62 3.04 29.07
C SER A 52 -28.15 2.16 27.89
N ILE A 53 -26.83 1.97 27.74
CA ILE A 53 -26.33 1.09 26.70
C ILE A 53 -26.66 -0.37 26.97
N THR A 54 -26.71 -0.80 28.24
CA THR A 54 -27.17 -2.14 28.63
C THR A 54 -28.61 -2.37 28.17
N ALA A 55 -29.51 -1.40 28.44
CA ALA A 55 -30.89 -1.47 27.98
C ALA A 55 -31.01 -1.50 26.43
N ILE A 56 -30.14 -0.79 25.72
CA ILE A 56 -30.08 -0.84 24.25
C ILE A 56 -29.63 -2.22 23.79
N VAL A 57 -28.62 -2.82 24.41
CA VAL A 57 -28.13 -4.17 24.11
C VAL A 57 -29.23 -5.22 24.35
N ASP A 58 -29.94 -5.11 25.47
CA ASP A 58 -31.08 -6.00 25.80
C ASP A 58 -32.17 -5.88 24.75
N LYS A 59 -32.58 -4.66 24.39
CA LYS A 59 -33.60 -4.39 23.38
C LYS A 59 -33.21 -4.86 21.96
N SER A 60 -31.92 -4.81 21.63
CA SER A 60 -31.40 -5.24 20.34
C SER A 60 -31.35 -6.76 20.15
N GLY A 61 -31.50 -7.54 21.22
CA GLY A 61 -31.31 -9.00 21.22
C GLY A 61 -29.85 -9.45 21.20
N TYR A 62 -28.87 -8.54 21.30
CA TYR A 62 -27.43 -8.88 21.23
C TYR A 62 -26.83 -9.28 22.59
N ALA A 63 -27.60 -9.27 23.68
CA ALA A 63 -27.11 -9.64 25.00
C ALA A 63 -26.48 -11.04 25.06
N GLY A 64 -27.16 -12.04 24.45
CA GLY A 64 -26.65 -13.41 24.37
C GLY A 64 -25.38 -13.51 23.53
N PHE A 65 -25.30 -12.80 22.41
CA PHE A 65 -24.13 -12.75 21.54
C PHE A 65 -22.90 -12.14 22.26
N LEU A 66 -23.09 -11.01 22.93
CA LEU A 66 -22.01 -10.32 23.68
C LEU A 66 -21.64 -11.06 24.98
N ASN A 67 -22.41 -12.05 25.39
CA ASN A 67 -22.10 -12.93 26.52
C ASN A 67 -21.50 -14.27 26.08
N ALA A 68 -21.48 -14.56 24.78
CA ALA A 68 -20.87 -15.76 24.21
C ALA A 68 -19.35 -15.61 24.09
N TYR A 69 -18.66 -16.74 23.92
CA TYR A 69 -17.23 -16.74 23.58
C TYR A 69 -17.00 -16.10 22.21
N GLY A 70 -15.90 -15.39 22.08
CA GLY A 70 -15.55 -14.72 20.83
C GLY A 70 -14.33 -13.82 21.01
N SER A 71 -14.05 -13.04 19.98
CA SER A 71 -12.98 -12.05 19.96
C SER A 71 -13.56 -10.76 19.41
N TYR A 72 -13.93 -9.85 20.32
CA TYR A 72 -14.67 -8.64 19.97
C TYR A 72 -13.98 -7.39 20.46
N THR A 73 -14.24 -6.28 19.79
CA THR A 73 -14.00 -4.93 20.31
C THR A 73 -15.30 -4.17 20.31
N MET A 74 -15.69 -3.62 21.45
CA MET A 74 -16.87 -2.79 21.56
C MET A 74 -16.50 -1.37 22.01
N PHE A 75 -16.93 -0.37 21.25
CA PHE A 75 -16.91 1.03 21.68
C PHE A 75 -18.16 1.28 22.51
N VAL A 76 -17.99 1.43 23.83
CA VAL A 76 -19.12 1.51 24.76
C VAL A 76 -19.38 2.97 25.14
N PRO A 77 -20.52 3.56 24.72
CA PRO A 77 -20.90 4.90 25.15
C PRO A 77 -21.37 4.91 26.59
N THR A 78 -21.02 5.97 27.32
CA THR A 78 -21.53 6.22 28.70
C THR A 78 -23.02 6.58 28.69
N ASP A 79 -23.65 6.59 29.86
CA ASP A 79 -25.06 7.02 30.03
C ASP A 79 -25.27 8.47 29.58
N GLU A 80 -24.28 9.35 29.83
CA GLU A 80 -24.30 10.73 29.34
C GLU A 80 -24.24 10.78 27.81
N ALA A 81 -23.39 9.95 27.19
CA ALA A 81 -23.30 9.86 25.74
C ALA A 81 -24.62 9.39 25.11
N VAL A 82 -25.26 8.39 25.69
CA VAL A 82 -26.58 7.89 25.25
C VAL A 82 -27.65 8.95 25.44
N LYS A 83 -27.65 9.68 26.58
CA LYS A 83 -28.58 10.78 26.83
C LYS A 83 -28.47 11.88 25.77
N LEU A 84 -27.25 12.29 25.41
CA LEU A 84 -27.02 13.27 24.37
C LEU A 84 -27.56 12.78 23.04
N TYR A 85 -27.26 11.52 22.66
CA TYR A 85 -27.78 10.93 21.44
C TYR A 85 -29.31 10.94 21.38
N LEU A 86 -29.99 10.51 22.46
CA LEU A 86 -31.45 10.47 22.53
C LEU A 86 -32.07 11.87 22.40
N THR A 87 -31.42 12.88 22.98
CA THR A 87 -31.81 14.28 22.81
C THR A 87 -31.67 14.74 21.36
N ASP A 88 -30.54 14.45 20.73
CA ASP A 88 -30.26 14.80 19.32
C ASP A 88 -31.28 14.20 18.34
N VAL A 89 -31.74 12.97 18.59
CA VAL A 89 -32.72 12.28 17.73
C VAL A 89 -34.17 12.46 18.18
N ASN A 90 -34.38 13.27 19.22
CA ASN A 90 -35.70 13.54 19.86
C ASN A 90 -36.45 12.25 20.23
N LYS A 91 -35.76 11.34 20.93
CA LYS A 91 -36.28 10.03 21.39
C LYS A 91 -36.00 9.78 22.86
N THR A 92 -36.68 8.77 23.39
CA THR A 92 -36.40 8.17 24.69
C THR A 92 -35.89 6.74 24.51
N LEU A 93 -35.27 6.17 25.55
CA LEU A 93 -34.84 4.75 25.53
C LEU A 93 -36.00 3.80 25.21
N SER A 94 -37.19 4.06 25.77
CA SER A 94 -38.39 3.25 25.55
C SER A 94 -38.90 3.35 24.09
N SER A 95 -38.77 4.51 23.45
CA SER A 95 -39.27 4.78 22.11
C SER A 95 -38.33 4.30 20.99
N LEU A 96 -37.08 3.91 21.28
CA LEU A 96 -36.21 3.25 20.31
C LEU A 96 -36.87 1.95 19.82
N THR A 97 -36.87 1.72 18.55
CA THR A 97 -37.24 0.41 17.96
C THR A 97 -36.13 -0.62 18.15
N GLU A 98 -36.45 -1.91 18.03
CA GLU A 98 -35.44 -2.98 18.02
C GLU A 98 -34.40 -2.77 16.91
N ALA A 99 -34.84 -2.40 15.71
CA ALA A 99 -33.95 -2.15 14.57
C ALA A 99 -32.96 -0.99 14.82
N GLU A 100 -33.42 0.07 15.49
CA GLU A 100 -32.54 1.18 15.91
C GLU A 100 -31.56 0.75 16.98
N ALA A 101 -32.00 -0.01 17.99
CA ALA A 101 -31.13 -0.59 19.00
C ALA A 101 -30.08 -1.52 18.37
N GLN A 102 -30.47 -2.36 17.42
CA GLN A 102 -29.55 -3.21 16.64
C GLN A 102 -28.54 -2.37 15.86
N SER A 103 -28.97 -1.30 15.21
CA SER A 103 -28.09 -0.41 14.47
C SER A 103 -27.04 0.24 15.36
N ILE A 104 -27.45 0.70 16.55
CA ILE A 104 -26.54 1.25 17.55
C ILE A 104 -25.52 0.17 17.97
N VAL A 105 -25.96 -1.01 18.40
CA VAL A 105 -25.03 -2.06 18.84
C VAL A 105 -24.05 -2.44 17.72
N LYS A 106 -24.56 -2.68 16.51
CA LYS A 106 -23.77 -3.14 15.37
C LYS A 106 -22.69 -2.15 14.93
N ILE A 107 -22.95 -0.83 14.97
CA ILE A 107 -21.93 0.18 14.57
C ILE A 107 -20.81 0.30 15.61
N HIS A 108 -21.09 -0.05 16.86
CA HIS A 108 -20.13 0.00 17.96
C HIS A 108 -19.32 -1.30 18.13
N LEU A 109 -19.61 -2.34 17.36
CA LEU A 109 -19.09 -3.69 17.56
C LEU A 109 -18.28 -4.18 16.37
N LEU A 110 -17.03 -4.65 16.61
CA LEU A 110 -16.15 -5.28 15.65
C LEU A 110 -15.88 -6.74 16.05
N GLU A 111 -15.84 -7.63 15.08
CA GLU A 111 -15.49 -9.06 15.24
C GLU A 111 -13.96 -9.26 15.21
N ASP A 112 -13.25 -8.52 16.07
CA ASP A 112 -11.80 -8.61 16.24
C ASP A 112 -11.39 -7.94 17.54
N THR A 113 -10.23 -8.29 18.10
CA THR A 113 -9.68 -7.66 19.31
C THR A 113 -8.66 -6.60 18.93
N LEU A 114 -9.08 -5.33 18.94
CA LEU A 114 -8.25 -4.19 18.57
C LEU A 114 -7.86 -3.39 19.79
N THR A 115 -6.57 -3.36 20.12
CA THR A 115 -6.03 -2.44 21.13
C THR A 115 -5.75 -1.06 20.52
N THR A 116 -5.65 -0.03 21.36
CA THR A 116 -5.27 1.32 20.90
C THR A 116 -3.90 1.38 20.23
N ALA A 117 -3.02 0.40 20.45
CA ALA A 117 -1.74 0.29 19.75
C ALA A 117 -1.91 0.03 18.24
N SER A 118 -3.05 -0.53 17.82
CA SER A 118 -3.38 -0.72 16.40
C SER A 118 -4.10 0.47 15.78
N PHE A 119 -4.50 1.49 16.55
CA PHE A 119 -5.18 2.66 16.04
C PHE A 119 -4.16 3.59 15.37
N LYS A 120 -4.41 3.87 14.10
CA LYS A 120 -3.66 4.83 13.31
C LYS A 120 -4.67 5.84 12.75
N ASP A 121 -4.20 7.00 12.36
CA ASP A 121 -5.04 7.89 11.57
C ASP A 121 -5.55 7.16 10.33
N GLY A 122 -6.86 7.21 10.09
CA GLY A 122 -7.54 6.51 9.01
C GLY A 122 -8.50 5.41 9.48
N LYS A 123 -8.88 4.53 8.57
CA LYS A 123 -9.86 3.47 8.88
C LYS A 123 -9.28 2.40 9.81
N LEU A 124 -10.11 1.88 10.69
CA LEU A 124 -9.78 0.68 11.45
C LEU A 124 -9.68 -0.55 10.52
N PRO A 125 -8.83 -1.53 10.86
CA PRO A 125 -8.56 -2.66 9.95
C PRO A 125 -9.78 -3.56 9.74
N THR A 126 -10.71 -3.59 10.69
CA THR A 126 -11.89 -4.46 10.67
C THR A 126 -13.16 -3.64 10.50
N ILE A 127 -14.08 -4.12 9.65
CA ILE A 127 -15.40 -3.53 9.46
C ILE A 127 -16.30 -3.85 10.65
N THR A 128 -17.18 -2.92 11.05
CA THR A 128 -18.17 -3.15 12.11
C THR A 128 -19.23 -4.18 11.72
N MET A 129 -19.93 -4.75 12.68
CA MET A 129 -21.08 -5.61 12.40
C MET A 129 -22.23 -4.87 11.69
N TYR A 130 -22.24 -3.54 11.70
CA TYR A 130 -23.15 -2.73 10.90
C TYR A 130 -22.78 -2.76 9.40
N GLY A 131 -21.53 -3.09 9.08
CA GLY A 131 -21.03 -3.14 7.71
C GLY A 131 -20.52 -1.79 7.21
N GLN A 132 -19.99 -0.95 8.09
CA GLN A 132 -19.26 0.28 7.78
C GLN A 132 -17.92 0.29 8.52
N TYR A 133 -16.92 0.94 7.94
CA TYR A 133 -15.65 1.15 8.63
C TYR A 133 -15.76 2.28 9.64
N LEU A 134 -15.12 2.10 10.79
CA LEU A 134 -14.84 3.20 11.72
C LEU A 134 -13.47 3.80 11.35
N VAL A 135 -13.34 5.09 11.63
CA VAL A 135 -12.11 5.87 11.43
C VAL A 135 -11.60 6.31 12.78
N SER A 136 -10.33 6.07 13.06
CA SER A 136 -9.64 6.66 14.21
C SER A 136 -8.78 7.84 13.77
N ALA A 137 -8.68 8.84 14.64
CA ALA A 137 -7.75 9.94 14.53
C ALA A 137 -7.14 10.25 15.90
N VAL A 138 -5.84 10.50 15.93
CA VAL A 138 -5.16 10.96 17.15
C VAL A 138 -5.08 12.49 17.09
N VAL A 139 -5.75 13.14 18.03
CA VAL A 139 -5.77 14.59 18.16
C VAL A 139 -4.94 14.98 19.37
N ASN A 140 -3.97 15.87 19.17
CA ASN A 140 -3.16 16.41 20.25
C ASN A 140 -3.61 17.85 20.59
N ASN A 141 -4.24 18.00 21.73
CA ASN A 141 -4.67 19.30 22.24
C ASN A 141 -3.85 19.65 23.51
N ALA A 142 -3.03 20.69 23.42
CA ALA A 142 -2.24 21.21 24.53
C ALA A 142 -1.40 20.12 25.26
N GLY A 143 -0.82 19.18 24.51
CA GLY A 143 0.04 18.11 25.05
C GLY A 143 -0.73 16.87 25.51
N VAL A 144 -2.07 16.84 25.42
CA VAL A 144 -2.89 15.67 25.71
C VAL A 144 -3.31 15.03 24.38
N SER A 145 -2.87 13.80 24.15
CA SER A 145 -3.30 13.02 22.99
C SER A 145 -4.63 12.32 23.28
N THR A 146 -5.63 12.56 22.47
CA THR A 146 -6.94 11.92 22.52
C THR A 146 -7.21 11.13 21.26
N ILE A 147 -7.91 10.01 21.37
CA ILE A 147 -8.34 9.20 20.23
C ILE A 147 -9.79 9.54 19.93
N LEU A 148 -10.02 10.00 18.70
CA LEU A 148 -11.34 10.32 18.19
C LEU A 148 -11.81 9.22 17.23
N ILE A 149 -13.04 8.73 17.39
CA ILE A 149 -13.65 7.71 16.51
C ILE A 149 -14.72 8.37 15.65
N ASN A 150 -14.65 8.17 14.33
CA ASN A 150 -15.55 8.74 13.32
C ASN A 150 -15.71 10.27 13.39
N ARG A 151 -14.77 10.98 13.99
CA ARG A 151 -14.91 12.41 14.31
C ARG A 151 -16.15 12.72 15.18
N GLN A 152 -16.71 11.72 15.83
CA GLN A 152 -17.95 11.81 16.62
C GLN A 152 -17.71 11.63 18.11
N GLY A 153 -16.97 10.60 18.51
CA GLY A 153 -16.78 10.24 19.91
C GLY A 153 -15.31 10.15 20.29
N THR A 154 -14.96 10.66 21.47
CA THR A 154 -13.62 10.57 22.06
C THR A 154 -13.54 9.33 22.94
N VAL A 155 -12.42 8.59 22.83
CA VAL A 155 -12.14 7.47 23.73
C VAL A 155 -11.73 8.02 25.10
N THR A 156 -12.54 7.76 26.12
CA THR A 156 -12.32 8.22 27.50
C THR A 156 -11.61 7.20 28.36
N SER A 157 -11.81 5.90 28.08
CA SER A 157 -11.09 4.80 28.72
C SER A 157 -10.85 3.70 27.69
N ALA A 158 -9.62 3.21 27.60
CA ALA A 158 -9.22 2.32 26.52
C ALA A 158 -8.72 0.96 27.04
N ASN A 159 -8.77 -0.06 26.17
CA ASN A 159 -8.20 -1.38 26.40
C ASN A 159 -8.73 -2.10 27.66
N ILE A 160 -9.98 -1.88 28.00
CA ILE A 160 -10.62 -2.57 29.12
C ILE A 160 -10.83 -4.03 28.71
N LYS A 161 -10.11 -4.95 29.34
CA LYS A 161 -10.17 -6.38 29.06
C LYS A 161 -11.43 -7.02 29.60
N THR A 162 -12.01 -7.91 28.83
CA THR A 162 -13.16 -8.75 29.18
C THR A 162 -12.89 -10.19 28.75
N GLY A 163 -13.72 -11.13 29.19
CA GLY A 163 -13.57 -12.56 28.90
C GLY A 163 -13.68 -12.91 27.41
N ASN A 164 -14.30 -12.05 26.59
CA ASN A 164 -14.49 -12.27 25.16
C ASN A 164 -14.06 -11.08 24.29
N GLY A 165 -13.20 -10.19 24.78
CA GLY A 165 -12.68 -9.10 23.98
C GLY A 165 -12.24 -7.86 24.73
N LEU A 166 -12.36 -6.70 24.08
CA LEU A 166 -11.96 -5.40 24.60
C LEU A 166 -13.13 -4.40 24.57
N ILE A 167 -13.15 -3.52 25.56
CA ILE A 167 -14.02 -2.34 25.57
C ILE A 167 -13.14 -1.08 25.43
N HIS A 168 -13.59 -0.16 24.58
CA HIS A 168 -13.16 1.23 24.56
C HIS A 168 -14.37 2.10 24.92
N GLU A 169 -14.30 2.79 26.03
CA GLU A 169 -15.35 3.71 26.44
C GLU A 169 -15.28 4.99 25.60
N ILE A 170 -16.43 5.49 25.19
CA ILE A 170 -16.55 6.71 24.38
C ILE A 170 -17.60 7.67 24.95
N ASP A 171 -17.38 8.97 24.71
CA ASP A 171 -18.22 10.08 25.18
C ASP A 171 -19.40 10.41 24.26
N ARG A 172 -19.58 9.69 23.16
CA ARG A 172 -20.68 9.86 22.19
C ARG A 172 -21.12 8.52 21.62
N VAL A 173 -22.39 8.41 21.26
CA VAL A 173 -22.91 7.31 20.44
C VAL A 173 -22.51 7.53 18.99
N LEU A 174 -21.89 6.53 18.36
CA LEU A 174 -21.52 6.57 16.96
C LEU A 174 -22.76 6.44 16.07
N LYS A 175 -22.88 7.32 15.08
CA LYS A 175 -23.97 7.31 14.09
C LYS A 175 -23.42 6.74 12.78
N PRO A 176 -24.04 5.71 12.20
CA PRO A 176 -23.63 5.23 10.89
C PRO A 176 -23.92 6.26 9.80
N ALA A 177 -23.12 6.26 8.74
CA ALA A 177 -23.45 7.03 7.54
C ALA A 177 -24.76 6.52 6.94
N SER A 178 -25.64 7.43 6.55
CA SER A 178 -26.97 7.12 6.01
C SER A 178 -27.11 7.44 4.50
N LYS A 179 -26.17 8.24 3.96
CA LYS A 179 -26.16 8.63 2.54
C LYS A 179 -25.11 7.86 1.77
N THR A 180 -25.38 7.59 0.50
CA THR A 180 -24.39 7.09 -0.45
C THR A 180 -23.40 8.18 -0.85
N VAL A 181 -22.29 7.82 -1.50
CA VAL A 181 -21.37 8.83 -2.07
C VAL A 181 -22.07 9.72 -3.09
N ALA A 182 -22.94 9.14 -3.93
CA ALA A 182 -23.72 9.89 -4.93
C ALA A 182 -24.69 10.91 -4.27
N GLU A 183 -25.32 10.53 -3.17
CA GLU A 183 -26.21 11.41 -2.41
C GLU A 183 -25.44 12.53 -1.70
N LEU A 184 -24.23 12.25 -1.17
CA LEU A 184 -23.36 13.27 -0.61
C LEU A 184 -22.96 14.31 -1.67
N ILE A 185 -22.54 13.85 -2.87
CA ILE A 185 -22.22 14.73 -4.00
C ILE A 185 -23.45 15.54 -4.43
N SER A 186 -24.64 14.93 -4.44
CA SER A 186 -25.87 15.61 -4.81
C SER A 186 -26.31 16.68 -3.83
N ALA A 187 -25.97 16.52 -2.57
CA ALA A 187 -26.29 17.47 -1.50
C ALA A 187 -25.37 18.70 -1.50
N ASP A 188 -24.19 18.61 -2.12
CA ASP A 188 -23.24 19.73 -2.20
C ASP A 188 -23.34 20.43 -3.56
N THR A 189 -23.92 21.64 -3.54
CA THR A 189 -24.09 22.46 -4.76
C THR A 189 -22.78 22.85 -5.43
N ARG A 190 -21.66 22.86 -4.67
CA ARG A 190 -20.32 23.13 -5.21
C ARG A 190 -19.83 22.03 -6.16
N LEU A 191 -20.44 20.84 -6.13
CA LEU A 191 -20.06 19.66 -6.92
C LEU A 191 -21.01 19.41 -8.11
N SER A 192 -21.85 20.40 -8.48
CA SER A 192 -22.94 20.20 -9.44
C SER A 192 -22.46 19.84 -10.86
N ILE A 193 -21.32 20.36 -11.31
CA ILE A 193 -20.73 20.01 -12.63
C ILE A 193 -20.21 18.58 -12.61
N PHE A 194 -19.48 18.20 -11.56
CA PHE A 194 -18.97 16.84 -11.40
C PHE A 194 -20.10 15.81 -11.26
N LYS A 195 -21.18 16.16 -10.53
CA LYS A 195 -22.41 15.35 -10.48
C LYS A 195 -22.98 15.05 -11.86
N GLN A 196 -23.09 16.08 -12.71
CA GLN A 196 -23.61 15.91 -14.09
C GLN A 196 -22.69 14.99 -14.91
N ALA A 197 -21.38 15.07 -14.73
CA ALA A 197 -20.43 14.16 -15.38
C ALA A 197 -20.62 12.70 -14.90
N LEU A 198 -20.79 12.47 -13.60
CA LEU A 198 -21.10 11.14 -13.05
C LEU A 198 -22.39 10.57 -13.64
N GLN A 199 -23.45 11.39 -13.75
CA GLN A 199 -24.73 10.98 -14.33
C GLN A 199 -24.59 10.64 -15.82
N ALA A 200 -23.92 11.48 -16.58
CA ALA A 200 -23.74 11.30 -18.02
C ALA A 200 -22.89 10.06 -18.38
N THR A 201 -22.00 9.64 -17.49
CA THR A 201 -21.13 8.47 -17.68
C THR A 201 -21.66 7.20 -17.04
N GLY A 202 -22.81 7.26 -16.33
CA GLY A 202 -23.42 6.12 -15.62
C GLY A 202 -22.76 5.77 -14.27
N TYR A 203 -21.70 6.48 -13.87
CA TYR A 203 -21.02 6.18 -12.59
C TYR A 203 -21.77 6.71 -11.38
N TYR A 204 -22.73 7.64 -11.57
CA TYR A 204 -23.61 8.06 -10.48
C TYR A 204 -24.34 6.86 -9.87
N ASP A 205 -24.94 6.00 -10.68
CA ASP A 205 -25.66 4.81 -10.22
C ASP A 205 -24.70 3.77 -9.61
N THR A 206 -23.50 3.64 -10.16
CA THR A 206 -22.46 2.76 -9.63
C THR A 206 -22.11 3.10 -8.18
N ILE A 207 -21.85 4.37 -7.86
CA ILE A 207 -21.51 4.83 -6.51
C ILE A 207 -22.73 5.10 -5.62
N ASN A 208 -23.94 4.99 -6.17
CA ASN A 208 -25.22 5.09 -5.46
C ASN A 208 -25.75 3.74 -4.98
N THR A 209 -25.26 2.63 -5.52
CA THR A 209 -25.83 1.30 -5.31
C THR A 209 -25.02 0.50 -4.30
N ILE A 210 -25.68 0.01 -3.24
CA ILE A 210 -25.14 -1.02 -2.37
C ILE A 210 -25.27 -2.37 -3.08
N ASN A 211 -24.15 -2.92 -3.58
CA ASN A 211 -24.11 -4.07 -4.48
C ASN A 211 -24.08 -5.44 -3.76
N SER A 212 -24.06 -5.47 -2.44
CA SER A 212 -24.14 -6.69 -1.63
C SER A 212 -24.74 -6.38 -0.26
N THR A 213 -25.58 -7.28 0.22
CA THR A 213 -26.07 -7.27 1.62
C THR A 213 -24.99 -7.74 2.59
N ASP A 214 -24.06 -8.58 2.14
CA ASP A 214 -22.88 -8.96 2.93
C ASP A 214 -21.83 -7.84 2.86
N PRO A 215 -21.52 -7.20 4.00
CA PRO A 215 -20.54 -6.11 4.05
C PRO A 215 -19.13 -6.51 3.59
N LYS A 216 -18.76 -7.79 3.77
CA LYS A 216 -17.43 -8.32 3.39
C LYS A 216 -17.29 -8.48 1.87
N LEU A 217 -18.41 -8.62 1.16
CA LEU A 217 -18.45 -8.73 -0.30
C LEU A 217 -18.82 -7.41 -0.99
N ARG A 218 -19.06 -6.36 -0.21
CA ARG A 218 -19.47 -5.05 -0.72
C ARG A 218 -18.32 -4.37 -1.48
N LYS A 219 -18.64 -3.83 -2.65
CA LYS A 219 -17.71 -2.93 -3.36
C LYS A 219 -17.81 -1.52 -2.75
N TRP A 220 -16.68 -0.99 -2.41
CA TRP A 220 -16.53 0.32 -1.84
C TRP A 220 -15.82 1.24 -2.83
N TYR A 221 -16.13 2.52 -2.77
CA TYR A 221 -15.53 3.50 -3.67
C TYR A 221 -15.04 4.71 -2.89
N THR A 222 -13.90 5.26 -3.32
CA THR A 222 -13.49 6.59 -2.90
C THR A 222 -13.62 7.50 -4.10
N VAL A 223 -14.31 8.63 -3.93
CA VAL A 223 -14.48 9.62 -4.98
C VAL A 223 -13.74 10.90 -4.61
N LEU A 224 -12.88 11.37 -5.50
CA LEU A 224 -12.18 12.64 -5.42
C LEU A 224 -12.94 13.65 -6.29
N ALA A 225 -13.96 14.31 -5.73
CA ALA A 225 -14.85 15.20 -6.49
C ALA A 225 -14.25 16.59 -6.65
N GLU A 226 -14.21 17.10 -7.86
CA GLU A 226 -13.77 18.46 -8.14
C GLU A 226 -14.90 19.47 -7.90
N THR A 227 -14.55 20.59 -7.27
CA THR A 227 -15.51 21.67 -7.09
C THR A 227 -15.77 22.42 -8.39
N ASN A 228 -16.93 23.09 -8.49
CA ASN A 228 -17.22 23.97 -9.61
C ASN A 228 -16.17 25.09 -9.77
N GLN A 229 -15.59 25.55 -8.64
CA GLN A 229 -14.51 26.54 -8.67
C GLN A 229 -13.23 25.96 -9.25
N ALA A 230 -12.84 24.75 -8.83
CA ALA A 230 -11.66 24.06 -9.38
C ALA A 230 -11.76 23.87 -10.91
N LEU A 231 -12.96 23.55 -11.39
CA LEU A 231 -13.23 23.43 -12.82
C LEU A 231 -13.21 24.79 -13.52
N LEU A 232 -13.81 25.82 -12.91
CA LEU A 232 -13.84 27.21 -13.45
C LEU A 232 -12.43 27.78 -13.60
N ASP A 233 -11.55 27.55 -12.62
CA ASP A 233 -10.14 27.98 -12.64
C ASP A 233 -9.36 27.35 -13.80
N SER A 234 -9.87 26.23 -14.33
CA SER A 234 -9.36 25.54 -15.53
C SER A 234 -10.17 25.82 -16.80
N ASN A 235 -10.93 26.92 -16.82
CA ASN A 235 -11.79 27.36 -17.92
C ASN A 235 -12.93 26.35 -18.26
N ILE A 236 -13.44 25.64 -17.26
CA ILE A 236 -14.56 24.69 -17.39
C ILE A 236 -15.73 25.19 -16.55
N ALA A 237 -16.49 26.14 -17.11
CA ALA A 237 -17.56 26.82 -16.38
C ALA A 237 -18.89 26.04 -16.28
N SER A 238 -19.02 24.91 -16.98
CA SER A 238 -20.24 24.08 -17.00
C SER A 238 -19.97 22.64 -17.40
N TYR A 239 -20.96 21.78 -17.19
CA TYR A 239 -20.90 20.41 -17.73
C TYR A 239 -20.76 20.37 -19.26
N ALA A 240 -21.42 21.29 -19.97
CA ALA A 240 -21.29 21.40 -21.42
C ALA A 240 -19.83 21.67 -21.83
N ALA A 241 -19.14 22.58 -21.13
CA ALA A 241 -17.74 22.88 -21.35
C ALA A 241 -16.85 21.66 -21.00
N LEU A 242 -17.13 20.96 -19.90
CA LEU A 242 -16.42 19.71 -19.51
C LEU A 242 -16.60 18.62 -20.58
N LYS A 243 -17.83 18.43 -21.06
CA LYS A 243 -18.14 17.48 -22.14
C LYS A 243 -17.42 17.87 -23.44
N ALA A 244 -17.46 19.13 -23.84
CA ALA A 244 -16.76 19.60 -25.03
C ALA A 244 -15.24 19.39 -24.96
N LYS A 245 -14.66 19.53 -23.77
CA LYS A 245 -13.21 19.35 -23.57
C LYS A 245 -12.78 17.88 -23.63
N TYR A 246 -13.58 16.96 -23.09
CA TYR A 246 -13.15 15.55 -22.88
C TYR A 246 -13.89 14.53 -23.73
N SER A 247 -15.17 14.70 -24.06
CA SER A 247 -15.91 13.68 -24.80
C SER A 247 -15.49 13.62 -26.26
N ASN A 248 -14.58 12.70 -26.58
CA ASN A 248 -14.05 12.52 -27.93
C ASN A 248 -14.95 11.67 -28.84
N THR A 249 -15.87 10.89 -28.28
CA THR A 249 -16.85 10.08 -29.04
C THR A 249 -18.22 10.74 -29.12
N GLY A 250 -18.45 11.81 -28.34
CA GLY A 250 -19.77 12.43 -28.17
C GLY A 250 -20.75 11.64 -27.31
N ASN A 251 -20.41 10.39 -26.92
CA ASN A 251 -21.21 9.52 -26.07
C ASN A 251 -20.46 9.20 -24.76
N PRO A 252 -20.71 9.92 -23.66
CA PRO A 252 -20.07 9.68 -22.37
C PRO A 252 -20.34 8.31 -21.74
N LEU A 253 -21.39 7.60 -22.16
CA LEU A 253 -21.65 6.21 -21.72
C LEU A 253 -20.67 5.21 -22.32
N ASN A 254 -20.02 5.56 -23.45
CA ASN A 254 -19.00 4.69 -24.04
C ASN A 254 -17.79 4.57 -23.09
N PRO A 255 -17.39 3.37 -22.67
CA PRO A 255 -16.25 3.16 -21.77
C PRO A 255 -14.91 3.68 -22.29
N LEU A 256 -14.79 3.89 -23.61
CA LEU A 256 -13.60 4.43 -24.29
C LEU A 256 -13.70 5.96 -24.53
N ASP A 257 -14.82 6.59 -24.19
CA ASP A 257 -14.93 8.05 -24.24
C ASP A 257 -14.02 8.69 -23.20
N SER A 258 -13.29 9.72 -23.60
CA SER A 258 -12.32 10.37 -22.70
C SER A 258 -12.99 11.04 -21.50
N LEU A 259 -14.27 11.46 -21.59
CA LEU A 259 -15.03 11.93 -20.42
C LEU A 259 -15.38 10.78 -19.47
N ASN A 260 -15.68 9.59 -20.01
CA ASN A 260 -15.88 8.40 -19.21
C ASN A 260 -14.59 8.02 -18.45
N ILE A 261 -13.45 8.05 -19.15
CA ILE A 261 -12.14 7.78 -18.54
C ILE A 261 -11.78 8.84 -17.49
N TYR A 262 -12.09 10.12 -17.76
CA TYR A 262 -11.93 11.20 -16.80
C TYR A 262 -12.70 10.94 -15.50
N VAL A 263 -13.99 10.58 -15.57
CA VAL A 263 -14.78 10.27 -14.38
C VAL A 263 -14.22 9.05 -13.63
N LYS A 264 -13.87 7.99 -14.35
CA LYS A 264 -13.22 6.79 -13.78
C LYS A 264 -11.93 7.12 -13.03
N TYR A 265 -11.17 8.08 -13.52
CA TYR A 265 -9.90 8.50 -12.90
C TYR A 265 -10.09 9.13 -11.52
N HIS A 266 -11.27 9.67 -11.24
CA HIS A 266 -11.63 10.24 -9.94
C HIS A 266 -12.20 9.22 -8.96
N ILE A 267 -12.27 7.93 -9.32
CA ILE A 267 -12.88 6.88 -8.51
C ILE A 267 -11.87 5.79 -8.22
N ILE A 268 -11.53 5.60 -6.95
CA ILE A 268 -10.69 4.52 -6.44
C ILE A 268 -11.62 3.38 -6.00
N PRO A 269 -11.43 2.12 -6.45
CA PRO A 269 -12.29 0.97 -6.09
C PRO A 269 -11.94 0.37 -4.72
N ASP A 270 -11.79 1.21 -3.70
CA ASP A 270 -11.50 0.84 -2.32
C ASP A 270 -11.84 2.03 -1.40
N PRO A 271 -12.29 1.81 -0.14
CA PRO A 271 -12.53 2.91 0.79
C PRO A 271 -11.19 3.43 1.33
N ARG A 272 -10.81 4.64 0.93
CA ARG A 272 -9.59 5.34 1.34
C ARG A 272 -9.94 6.66 1.99
N TYR A 273 -9.53 6.82 3.24
CA TYR A 273 -9.53 8.11 3.92
C TYR A 273 -8.22 8.85 3.65
N LEU A 274 -8.11 10.13 3.96
CA LEU A 274 -6.91 10.92 3.68
C LEU A 274 -5.63 10.27 4.23
N ALA A 275 -5.72 9.70 5.43
CA ALA A 275 -4.58 8.98 6.03
C ALA A 275 -4.24 7.69 5.28
N ASP A 276 -5.23 6.97 4.75
CA ASP A 276 -5.00 5.80 3.88
C ASP A 276 -4.38 6.23 2.55
N ILE A 277 -4.83 7.37 1.99
CA ILE A 277 -4.29 7.94 0.76
C ILE A 277 -2.79 8.25 0.93
N VAL A 278 -2.41 8.97 1.99
CA VAL A 278 -0.98 9.32 2.20
C VAL A 278 -0.11 8.14 2.65
N SER A 279 -0.71 7.04 3.10
CA SER A 279 0.02 5.84 3.52
C SER A 279 0.58 5.02 2.34
N ALA A 280 0.03 5.20 1.15
CA ALA A 280 0.48 4.59 -0.10
C ALA A 280 0.84 5.68 -1.10
N SER A 281 1.84 5.46 -1.93
CA SER A 281 2.31 6.45 -2.90
C SER A 281 1.53 6.44 -4.22
N SER A 282 0.69 5.41 -4.46
CA SER A 282 -0.14 5.29 -5.65
C SER A 282 -1.43 4.53 -5.36
N HIS A 283 -2.49 4.87 -6.11
CA HIS A 283 -3.82 4.29 -5.98
C HIS A 283 -4.39 3.95 -7.35
N PRO A 284 -4.69 2.67 -7.62
CA PRO A 284 -5.43 2.28 -8.83
C PRO A 284 -6.78 2.98 -8.88
N THR A 285 -7.20 3.42 -10.06
CA THR A 285 -8.51 4.02 -10.30
C THR A 285 -9.39 3.09 -11.15
N LEU A 286 -10.65 3.47 -11.37
CA LEU A 286 -11.48 2.77 -12.35
C LEU A 286 -11.07 3.09 -13.79
N ALA A 287 -10.25 4.12 -14.04
CA ALA A 287 -9.70 4.40 -15.36
C ALA A 287 -8.69 3.32 -15.74
N PRO A 288 -8.84 2.68 -16.92
CA PRO A 288 -7.93 1.61 -17.33
C PRO A 288 -6.49 2.10 -17.41
N LEU A 289 -5.59 1.39 -16.74
CA LEU A 289 -4.14 1.65 -16.78
C LEU A 289 -3.73 3.04 -16.27
N GLU A 290 -4.54 3.65 -15.39
CA GLU A 290 -4.22 4.94 -14.78
C GLU A 290 -4.32 4.87 -13.25
N VAL A 291 -3.31 5.42 -12.59
CA VAL A 291 -3.23 5.51 -11.13
C VAL A 291 -3.11 6.96 -10.70
N LEU A 292 -3.54 7.23 -9.46
CA LEU A 292 -3.30 8.50 -8.78
C LEU A 292 -2.06 8.33 -7.89
N ALA A 293 -1.09 9.19 -8.06
CA ALA A 293 -0.01 9.32 -7.08
C ALA A 293 -0.47 10.20 -5.93
N SER A 294 0.03 9.95 -4.72
CA SER A 294 -0.27 10.77 -3.56
C SER A 294 0.96 11.00 -2.69
N LYS A 295 1.00 12.15 -2.05
CA LYS A 295 2.01 12.46 -1.03
C LYS A 295 1.44 13.40 0.03
N LEU A 296 2.06 13.40 1.19
CA LEU A 296 1.86 14.40 2.22
C LEU A 296 2.98 15.45 2.11
N ASP A 297 2.59 16.72 1.95
CA ASP A 297 3.49 17.86 1.97
C ASP A 297 3.07 18.77 3.12
N ASP A 298 3.84 18.79 4.20
CA ASP A 298 3.47 19.33 5.50
C ASP A 298 2.12 18.72 5.96
N VAL A 299 1.05 19.52 5.97
CA VAL A 299 -0.31 19.09 6.33
C VAL A 299 -1.20 18.84 5.11
N LYS A 300 -0.72 19.06 3.89
CA LYS A 300 -1.48 18.97 2.65
C LYS A 300 -1.40 17.60 2.05
N VAL A 301 -2.55 17.03 1.73
CA VAL A 301 -2.64 15.80 0.95
C VAL A 301 -2.70 16.18 -0.52
N LEU A 302 -1.66 15.86 -1.27
CA LEU A 302 -1.52 16.19 -2.69
C LEU A 302 -1.70 14.94 -3.55
N ILE A 303 -2.45 15.09 -4.63
CA ILE A 303 -2.64 14.08 -5.67
C ILE A 303 -1.88 14.53 -6.93
N ASN A 304 -1.11 13.58 -7.50
CA ASN A 304 -0.33 13.79 -8.73
C ASN A 304 0.71 14.93 -8.64
N ASP A 305 1.29 15.13 -7.47
CA ASP A 305 2.42 16.03 -7.29
C ASP A 305 3.71 15.25 -7.52
N LEU A 306 4.30 15.37 -8.69
CA LEU A 306 5.36 14.49 -9.18
C LEU A 306 6.40 15.25 -10.00
N ASP A 307 7.64 14.78 -9.93
CA ASP A 307 8.70 15.22 -10.84
C ASP A 307 8.86 14.21 -11.99
N PHE A 308 8.67 14.67 -13.21
CA PHE A 308 8.93 13.89 -14.42
C PHE A 308 9.99 14.57 -15.27
N ASN A 309 11.09 13.88 -15.51
CA ASN A 309 12.16 14.37 -16.38
C ASN A 309 12.72 15.74 -15.97
N GLY A 310 12.81 16.00 -14.65
CA GLY A 310 13.25 17.29 -14.11
C GLY A 310 12.23 18.42 -14.18
N VAL A 311 11.00 18.12 -14.61
CA VAL A 311 9.88 19.07 -14.59
C VAL A 311 8.95 18.72 -13.43
N HIS A 312 8.77 19.66 -12.51
CA HIS A 312 7.82 19.51 -11.41
C HIS A 312 6.39 19.72 -11.91
N GLU A 313 5.56 18.70 -11.79
CA GLU A 313 4.12 18.77 -12.01
C GLU A 313 3.42 19.02 -10.68
N LYS A 314 2.90 20.24 -10.51
CA LYS A 314 2.19 20.62 -9.30
C LYS A 314 0.95 19.75 -9.10
N GLY A 315 0.85 19.14 -7.94
CA GLY A 315 -0.28 18.32 -7.53
C GLY A 315 -1.53 19.11 -7.16
N VAL A 316 -2.59 18.37 -6.93
CA VAL A 316 -3.89 18.89 -6.50
C VAL A 316 -4.11 18.57 -5.04
N GLU A 317 -4.43 19.58 -4.26
CA GLU A 317 -4.73 19.43 -2.82
C GLU A 317 -6.15 18.89 -2.61
N LEU A 318 -6.28 17.92 -1.71
CA LEU A 318 -7.57 17.48 -1.18
C LEU A 318 -7.92 18.34 0.04
N GLU A 319 -9.10 18.96 0.03
CA GLU A 319 -9.56 19.84 1.11
C GLU A 319 -9.86 19.05 2.38
N ARG A 320 -9.06 19.24 3.45
CA ARG A 320 -9.19 18.43 4.67
C ARG A 320 -10.51 18.60 5.40
N THR A 321 -11.08 19.80 5.37
CA THR A 321 -12.31 20.13 6.11
C THR A 321 -13.56 19.48 5.52
N THR A 322 -13.58 19.28 4.20
CA THR A 322 -14.70 18.71 3.43
C THR A 322 -14.39 17.32 2.86
N SER A 323 -13.26 16.75 3.24
CA SER A 323 -12.85 15.37 2.90
C SER A 323 -13.16 14.40 4.04
N ASP A 324 -12.88 13.12 3.82
CA ASP A 324 -13.15 12.02 4.77
C ASP A 324 -14.65 11.89 5.11
N LEU A 325 -15.53 12.22 4.16
CA LEU A 325 -16.95 12.03 4.37
C LEU A 325 -17.33 10.56 4.15
N SER A 326 -17.60 9.85 5.23
CA SER A 326 -18.07 8.47 5.18
C SER A 326 -19.45 8.37 4.58
N ALA A 327 -19.65 7.39 3.70
CA ALA A 327 -20.93 7.10 3.05
C ALA A 327 -21.23 5.59 3.12
N THR A 328 -22.46 5.19 2.83
CA THR A 328 -22.87 3.78 2.79
C THR A 328 -22.22 2.98 1.67
N THR A 329 -21.70 3.65 0.65
CA THR A 329 -21.03 3.06 -0.52
C THR A 329 -19.56 3.45 -0.64
N GLY A 330 -19.01 4.23 0.29
CA GLY A 330 -17.60 4.64 0.22
C GLY A 330 -17.24 5.89 0.98
N VAL A 331 -16.29 6.64 0.42
CA VAL A 331 -15.73 7.87 1.01
C VAL A 331 -15.72 8.97 -0.05
N LEU A 332 -16.05 10.19 0.34
CA LEU A 332 -15.97 11.36 -0.52
C LEU A 332 -14.87 12.30 -0.03
N HIS A 333 -14.04 12.75 -0.98
CA HIS A 333 -13.07 13.83 -0.81
C HIS A 333 -13.33 14.94 -1.81
N THR A 334 -12.95 16.16 -1.45
CA THR A 334 -13.07 17.36 -2.30
C THR A 334 -11.69 17.75 -2.81
N ALA A 335 -11.54 17.82 -4.14
CA ALA A 335 -10.35 18.30 -4.81
C ALA A 335 -10.43 19.80 -5.10
N LEU A 336 -9.38 20.55 -4.76
CA LEU A 336 -9.33 22.01 -4.86
C LEU A 336 -8.87 22.52 -6.21
N ALA A 337 -8.40 21.65 -7.10
CA ALA A 337 -8.03 22.01 -8.47
C ALA A 337 -8.42 20.89 -9.44
N HIS A 338 -8.42 21.21 -10.71
CA HIS A 338 -8.74 20.28 -11.78
C HIS A 338 -7.57 19.32 -12.06
N PHE A 339 -7.89 18.03 -12.23
CA PHE A 339 -6.94 17.01 -12.68
C PHE A 339 -7.60 16.00 -13.62
N ALA A 340 -6.81 15.42 -14.49
CA ALA A 340 -7.28 14.44 -15.47
C ALA A 340 -6.16 13.46 -15.82
N PRO A 341 -6.49 12.31 -16.42
CA PRO A 341 -5.48 11.43 -16.97
C PRO A 341 -4.60 12.17 -17.98
N LYS A 342 -3.28 12.07 -17.82
CA LYS A 342 -2.33 12.70 -18.73
C LYS A 342 -1.77 11.65 -19.69
N VAL A 343 -1.83 11.93 -20.99
CA VAL A 343 -1.10 11.15 -21.99
C VAL A 343 0.37 11.53 -21.88
N ARG A 344 1.17 10.64 -21.26
CA ARG A 344 2.61 10.84 -21.12
C ARG A 344 3.37 9.98 -22.11
N GLN A 345 4.40 10.57 -22.71
CA GLN A 345 5.35 9.77 -23.49
C GLN A 345 6.28 9.01 -22.53
N PRO A 346 6.66 7.76 -22.87
CA PRO A 346 7.63 7.01 -22.10
C PRO A 346 8.94 7.78 -21.97
N THR A 347 9.41 7.97 -20.74
CA THR A 347 10.67 8.64 -20.42
C THR A 347 11.60 7.69 -19.67
N ALA A 348 12.92 7.91 -19.81
CA ALA A 348 13.89 7.12 -19.09
C ALA A 348 13.78 7.36 -17.57
N VAL A 349 13.80 6.27 -16.81
CA VAL A 349 13.86 6.30 -15.35
C VAL A 349 15.23 5.77 -14.93
N TYR A 350 16.03 6.63 -14.36
CA TYR A 350 17.35 6.33 -13.80
C TYR A 350 17.19 6.27 -12.28
N TRP A 351 17.01 5.09 -11.74
CA TRP A 351 16.67 4.89 -10.34
C TRP A 351 17.91 4.57 -9.51
N ASP A 352 18.29 5.47 -8.64
CA ASP A 352 19.27 5.28 -7.58
C ASP A 352 18.61 4.42 -6.48
N VAL A 353 19.08 3.18 -6.32
CA VAL A 353 18.46 2.22 -5.40
C VAL A 353 18.83 2.47 -3.94
N ALA A 354 19.77 3.36 -3.65
CA ALA A 354 20.12 3.77 -2.31
C ALA A 354 19.26 4.94 -1.80
N ASP A 355 18.53 5.61 -2.68
CA ASP A 355 17.79 6.83 -2.39
C ASP A 355 16.34 6.58 -1.96
N PHE A 356 16.15 6.07 -0.74
CA PHE A 356 14.85 5.88 -0.11
C PHE A 356 14.46 7.04 0.80
N PRO A 357 13.15 7.35 0.94
CA PRO A 357 12.67 8.37 1.86
C PRO A 357 13.13 8.17 3.31
N GLU A 358 13.22 6.92 3.76
CA GLU A 358 13.68 6.56 5.10
C GLU A 358 15.17 6.88 5.31
N VAL A 359 15.99 6.71 4.27
CA VAL A 359 17.43 7.07 4.29
C VAL A 359 17.59 8.59 4.31
N ARG A 360 16.83 9.31 3.46
CA ARG A 360 16.85 10.79 3.40
C ARG A 360 16.48 11.45 4.72
N LYS A 361 15.62 10.81 5.53
CA LYS A 361 15.24 11.31 6.87
C LYS A 361 16.34 11.21 7.91
N LEU A 362 17.47 10.58 7.60
CA LEU A 362 18.62 10.43 8.47
C LEU A 362 19.78 11.35 7.99
N PRO A 363 19.80 12.65 8.33
CA PRO A 363 20.75 13.61 7.77
C PRO A 363 22.21 13.33 8.15
N ALA A 364 22.45 12.53 9.19
CA ALA A 364 23.79 12.06 9.56
C ALA A 364 24.25 10.84 8.73
N VAL A 365 23.32 10.17 8.03
CA VAL A 365 23.56 8.95 7.25
C VAL A 365 23.53 9.26 5.75
N PHE A 366 22.47 9.90 5.28
CA PHE A 366 22.23 10.14 3.86
C PHE A 366 23.42 10.85 3.20
N ARG A 367 24.10 10.15 2.29
CA ARG A 367 25.32 10.58 1.56
C ARG A 367 26.45 11.06 2.49
N ARG A 368 26.59 10.41 3.66
CA ARG A 368 27.61 10.78 4.66
C ARG A 368 28.21 9.58 5.40
N ALA A 369 27.42 8.56 5.70
CA ALA A 369 27.87 7.43 6.51
C ALA A 369 27.15 6.14 6.15
N ASN A 370 27.77 5.01 6.48
CA ASN A 370 27.16 3.69 6.36
C ASN A 370 26.09 3.48 7.45
N PHE A 371 25.06 2.72 7.11
CA PHE A 371 24.00 2.39 8.06
C PHE A 371 23.31 1.06 7.70
N SER A 372 23.01 0.24 8.71
CA SER A 372 22.32 -1.05 8.53
C SER A 372 20.86 -0.91 8.92
N PHE A 373 19.97 -1.15 7.97
CA PHE A 373 18.52 -1.09 8.17
C PHE A 373 17.97 -2.48 8.54
N ALA A 374 17.21 -2.55 9.63
CA ALA A 374 16.47 -3.76 9.99
C ALA A 374 15.34 -4.03 8.99
N TYR A 375 14.87 -5.28 8.93
CA TYR A 375 13.72 -5.66 8.12
C TYR A 375 12.49 -4.80 8.44
N GLY A 376 11.83 -4.27 7.40
CA GLY A 376 10.68 -3.38 7.52
C GLY A 376 11.00 -1.92 7.83
N ALA A 377 12.27 -1.54 8.03
CA ALA A 377 12.67 -0.14 8.24
C ALA A 377 12.53 0.70 6.95
N ILE A 378 12.72 0.08 5.78
CA ILE A 378 12.48 0.68 4.46
C ILE A 378 11.19 0.06 3.91
N LYS A 379 10.16 0.87 3.69
CA LYS A 379 8.81 0.40 3.29
C LYS A 379 8.76 -0.21 1.89
N ASP A 380 9.60 0.30 1.00
CA ASP A 380 9.63 -0.08 -0.41
C ASP A 380 10.65 -1.19 -0.71
N MET A 381 11.12 -1.87 0.33
CA MET A 381 12.07 -2.98 0.21
C MET A 381 11.73 -4.11 1.17
N THR A 382 11.77 -5.35 0.67
CA THR A 382 11.60 -6.57 1.49
C THR A 382 12.60 -7.65 1.04
N TRP A 383 12.88 -8.60 1.93
CA TRP A 383 13.79 -9.73 1.63
C TRP A 383 13.40 -10.98 2.43
N ASN A 384 13.95 -12.15 2.04
CA ASN A 384 13.51 -13.45 2.58
C ASN A 384 13.91 -13.74 4.03
N ASN A 385 14.93 -13.10 4.56
CA ASN A 385 15.44 -13.39 5.91
C ASN A 385 15.33 -12.14 6.80
N PRO A 386 14.27 -12.03 7.63
CA PRO A 386 14.03 -10.83 8.44
C PRO A 386 15.04 -10.61 9.58
N VAL A 387 15.90 -11.61 9.87
CA VAL A 387 16.99 -11.46 10.86
C VAL A 387 18.16 -10.66 10.29
N ASN A 388 18.35 -10.70 8.97
CA ASN A 388 19.42 -9.96 8.30
C ASN A 388 19.03 -8.50 8.07
N THR A 389 20.04 -7.63 8.07
CA THR A 389 19.91 -6.21 7.74
C THR A 389 20.16 -5.96 6.25
N MET A 390 19.75 -4.79 5.78
CA MET A 390 20.15 -4.23 4.50
C MET A 390 21.09 -3.06 4.74
N ASP A 391 22.26 -3.10 4.11
CA ASP A 391 23.30 -2.13 4.36
C ASP A 391 23.30 -1.02 3.31
N TYR A 392 23.02 0.19 3.74
CA TYR A 392 23.30 1.42 3.01
C TYR A 392 24.76 1.79 3.22
N ALA A 393 25.46 2.05 2.16
CA ALA A 393 26.87 2.41 2.21
C ALA A 393 27.16 3.70 1.45
N TYR A 394 28.08 4.51 2.00
CA TYR A 394 28.57 5.73 1.39
C TYR A 394 30.10 5.71 1.32
N THR A 395 30.66 6.19 0.23
CA THR A 395 32.10 6.24 0.03
C THR A 395 32.52 7.46 -0.79
N THR A 396 33.64 8.04 -0.40
CA THR A 396 34.34 9.10 -1.15
C THR A 396 35.51 8.55 -1.97
N SER A 397 35.69 7.22 -1.98
CA SER A 397 36.79 6.58 -2.68
C SER A 397 36.64 6.70 -4.20
N SER A 398 37.62 7.26 -4.88
CA SER A 398 37.65 7.35 -6.35
C SER A 398 37.69 6.00 -7.06
N SER A 399 38.02 4.91 -6.34
CA SER A 399 37.98 3.55 -6.88
C SER A 399 36.56 2.95 -6.88
N VAL A 400 35.61 3.60 -6.16
CA VAL A 400 34.20 3.23 -6.12
C VAL A 400 33.39 4.43 -6.61
N ASN A 401 33.24 4.54 -7.93
CA ASN A 401 32.63 5.70 -8.57
C ASN A 401 31.13 5.41 -8.85
N VAL A 402 30.39 5.09 -7.79
CA VAL A 402 28.93 4.93 -7.81
C VAL A 402 28.25 6.29 -7.83
N PHE A 403 27.02 6.37 -8.30
CA PHE A 403 26.27 7.61 -8.39
C PHE A 403 26.04 8.21 -6.98
N TRP A 404 26.27 9.48 -6.82
CA TRP A 404 26.26 10.19 -5.51
C TRP A 404 27.21 9.64 -4.44
N GLY A 405 28.02 8.65 -4.75
CA GLY A 405 28.91 7.99 -3.78
C GLY A 405 28.21 7.02 -2.83
N ASP A 406 26.91 6.77 -2.99
CA ASP A 406 26.15 5.84 -2.17
C ASP A 406 25.63 4.63 -2.97
N TYR A 407 25.37 3.53 -2.27
CA TYR A 407 24.91 2.28 -2.86
C TYR A 407 24.27 1.36 -1.81
N LEU A 408 23.53 0.36 -2.25
CA LEU A 408 23.13 -0.74 -1.38
C LEU A 408 24.14 -1.89 -1.47
N SER A 409 24.63 -2.33 -0.33
CA SER A 409 25.34 -3.59 -0.21
C SER A 409 24.29 -4.70 -0.06
N VAL A 410 24.13 -5.50 -1.12
CA VAL A 410 23.07 -6.52 -1.22
C VAL A 410 23.68 -7.91 -1.04
N PRO A 411 23.79 -8.44 0.19
CA PRO A 411 24.42 -9.72 0.45
C PRO A 411 23.52 -10.85 -0.05
N MET A 412 23.82 -11.41 -1.22
CA MET A 412 23.05 -12.49 -1.83
C MET A 412 23.83 -13.82 -1.82
N GLY A 413 23.14 -14.94 -1.89
CA GLY A 413 23.67 -16.19 -2.42
C GLY A 413 23.97 -17.33 -1.46
N ASN A 414 23.66 -17.28 -0.16
CA ASN A 414 23.72 -18.45 0.73
C ASN A 414 22.75 -18.33 1.93
N THR A 415 22.71 -19.34 2.80
CA THR A 415 21.77 -19.41 3.94
C THR A 415 21.94 -18.28 4.97
N SER A 416 23.13 -17.69 5.06
CA SER A 416 23.41 -16.53 5.91
C SER A 416 23.18 -15.19 5.21
N ARG A 417 22.74 -15.21 3.97
CA ARG A 417 22.50 -14.04 3.10
C ARG A 417 21.08 -14.06 2.54
N HIS A 418 20.75 -13.12 1.69
CA HIS A 418 19.45 -13.06 1.07
C HIS A 418 19.37 -14.00 -0.15
N ASN A 419 18.30 -14.80 -0.23
CA ASN A 419 17.98 -15.58 -1.43
C ASN A 419 17.19 -14.73 -2.43
N TRP A 420 16.41 -13.76 -1.95
CA TRP A 420 15.75 -12.77 -2.76
C TRP A 420 15.61 -11.44 -2.02
N ILE A 421 15.58 -10.36 -2.78
CA ILE A 421 15.31 -9.00 -2.34
C ILE A 421 14.32 -8.41 -3.34
N GLU A 422 13.22 -7.87 -2.85
CA GLU A 422 12.19 -7.20 -3.65
C GLU A 422 12.20 -5.71 -3.36
N PHE A 423 12.17 -4.91 -4.41
CA PHE A 423 12.10 -3.45 -4.38
C PHE A 423 10.83 -2.97 -5.07
N LYS A 424 10.26 -1.88 -4.59
CA LYS A 424 9.24 -1.14 -5.29
C LYS A 424 9.87 0.04 -6.04
N THR A 425 9.69 0.07 -7.37
CA THR A 425 10.31 1.07 -8.25
C THR A 425 9.75 2.48 -8.03
N PRO A 426 10.39 3.54 -8.51
CA PRO A 426 9.72 4.80 -8.85
C PRO A 426 8.57 4.56 -9.83
N ILE A 427 7.74 5.60 -10.07
CA ILE A 427 6.70 5.52 -11.11
C ILE A 427 7.37 5.39 -12.48
N ILE A 428 6.94 4.39 -13.25
CA ILE A 428 7.35 4.17 -14.63
C ILE A 428 6.13 4.40 -15.52
N ILE A 429 6.25 5.28 -16.51
CA ILE A 429 5.18 5.57 -17.47
C ILE A 429 4.96 4.34 -18.34
N LYS A 430 3.70 4.02 -18.67
CA LYS A 430 3.37 2.93 -19.59
C LYS A 430 4.13 3.07 -20.92
N GLY A 431 4.71 1.95 -21.36
CA GLY A 431 5.56 1.93 -22.54
C GLY A 431 6.48 0.72 -22.58
N ARG A 432 7.34 0.66 -23.57
CA ARG A 432 8.27 -0.43 -23.75
C ARG A 432 9.69 0.01 -23.44
N TYR A 433 10.36 -0.72 -22.53
CA TYR A 433 11.65 -0.33 -21.97
C TYR A 433 12.68 -1.45 -22.05
N LYS A 434 13.94 -1.07 -22.27
CA LYS A 434 15.10 -1.88 -21.93
C LYS A 434 15.44 -1.66 -20.46
N VAL A 435 15.65 -2.75 -19.72
CA VAL A 435 16.02 -2.72 -18.30
C VAL A 435 17.49 -3.05 -18.15
N TRP A 436 18.18 -2.19 -17.38
CA TRP A 436 19.59 -2.35 -17.07
C TRP A 436 19.79 -2.34 -15.56
N VAL A 437 20.63 -3.23 -15.05
CA VAL A 437 21.17 -3.16 -13.69
C VAL A 437 22.55 -2.55 -13.74
N CYS A 438 22.81 -1.60 -12.86
CA CYS A 438 24.08 -0.88 -12.74
C CYS A 438 24.70 -1.19 -11.37
N TYR A 439 25.93 -1.66 -11.38
CA TYR A 439 26.61 -2.13 -10.20
C TYR A 439 28.13 -1.96 -10.34
N ARG A 440 28.83 -1.99 -9.20
CA ARG A 440 30.26 -2.18 -9.21
C ARG A 440 30.57 -3.67 -9.10
N ALA A 441 31.22 -4.21 -10.11
CA ALA A 441 31.61 -5.61 -10.10
C ALA A 441 32.54 -5.92 -8.92
N ALA A 442 32.21 -6.97 -8.19
CA ALA A 442 33.02 -7.45 -7.10
C ALA A 442 34.38 -7.95 -7.61
N LYS A 443 35.46 -7.58 -6.94
CA LYS A 443 36.81 -8.06 -7.28
C LYS A 443 36.94 -9.49 -6.76
N GLY A 444 36.62 -10.47 -7.63
CA GLY A 444 36.83 -11.88 -7.34
C GLY A 444 38.24 -12.34 -7.65
N SER A 445 38.69 -13.40 -6.98
CA SER A 445 39.88 -14.16 -7.37
C SER A 445 39.50 -15.19 -8.45
N GLY A 446 40.27 -15.27 -9.51
CA GLY A 446 40.04 -16.22 -10.59
C GLY A 446 39.06 -15.76 -11.68
N THR A 447 38.75 -16.65 -12.60
CA THR A 447 37.84 -16.35 -13.72
C THR A 447 36.40 -16.56 -13.26
N VAL A 448 35.55 -15.58 -13.52
CA VAL A 448 34.11 -15.60 -13.17
C VAL A 448 33.44 -16.85 -13.77
N GLY A 449 32.72 -17.57 -12.93
CA GLY A 449 31.96 -18.75 -13.34
C GLY A 449 32.77 -20.05 -13.51
N LEU A 450 34.10 -20.02 -13.29
CA LEU A 450 34.92 -21.21 -13.30
C LEU A 450 35.22 -21.74 -11.87
N PRO A 451 35.57 -23.02 -11.72
CA PRO A 451 35.95 -23.57 -10.41
C PRO A 451 37.06 -22.74 -9.74
N GLY A 452 36.81 -22.28 -8.51
CA GLY A 452 37.70 -21.38 -7.76
C GLY A 452 37.56 -19.89 -8.10
N GLY A 453 36.71 -19.51 -9.06
CA GLY A 453 36.36 -18.13 -9.37
C GLY A 453 35.16 -17.63 -8.56
N SER A 454 35.07 -16.32 -8.36
CA SER A 454 33.89 -15.70 -7.73
C SER A 454 32.70 -15.78 -8.66
N ASN A 455 31.53 -16.12 -8.09
CA ASN A 455 30.31 -16.29 -8.86
C ASN A 455 29.09 -15.89 -8.02
N MET A 456 28.36 -14.86 -8.45
CA MET A 456 27.17 -14.33 -7.76
C MET A 456 26.05 -14.09 -8.78
N PRO A 457 25.55 -15.16 -9.43
CA PRO A 457 24.51 -15.02 -10.45
C PRO A 457 23.16 -14.71 -9.82
N VAL A 458 22.46 -13.75 -10.43
CA VAL A 458 21.18 -13.23 -9.97
C VAL A 458 20.20 -13.19 -11.14
N GLN A 459 19.02 -13.77 -10.96
CA GLN A 459 17.87 -13.56 -11.80
C GLN A 459 17.12 -12.33 -11.33
N VAL A 460 16.74 -11.47 -12.26
CA VAL A 460 15.86 -10.32 -11.98
C VAL A 460 14.47 -10.63 -12.49
N GLU A 461 13.47 -10.34 -11.67
CA GLU A 461 12.05 -10.43 -12.02
C GLU A 461 11.44 -9.02 -12.03
N TYR A 462 10.56 -8.77 -12.98
CA TYR A 462 9.71 -7.60 -13.07
C TYR A 462 8.25 -8.03 -12.87
N ASP A 463 7.58 -7.50 -11.85
CA ASP A 463 6.22 -7.91 -11.44
C ASP A 463 6.02 -9.45 -11.36
N GLY A 464 7.04 -10.15 -10.86
CA GLY A 464 7.04 -11.61 -10.71
C GLY A 464 7.38 -12.39 -11.98
N VAL A 465 7.69 -11.71 -13.10
CA VAL A 465 8.10 -12.35 -14.36
C VAL A 465 9.61 -12.21 -14.54
N SER A 466 10.31 -13.33 -14.71
CA SER A 466 11.77 -13.35 -14.92
C SER A 466 12.14 -12.61 -16.19
N LEU A 467 13.10 -11.68 -16.09
CA LEU A 467 13.72 -11.04 -17.25
C LEU A 467 14.59 -12.04 -18.01
N SER A 468 14.78 -11.79 -19.31
CA SER A 468 15.39 -12.76 -20.21
C SER A 468 16.86 -13.06 -19.94
N ARG A 469 17.55 -12.21 -19.19
CA ARG A 469 18.99 -12.34 -18.93
C ARG A 469 19.27 -12.19 -17.43
N PRO A 470 19.87 -13.20 -16.78
CA PRO A 470 20.48 -13.03 -15.47
C PRO A 470 21.74 -12.17 -15.58
N PHE A 471 22.22 -11.68 -14.46
CA PHE A 471 23.52 -11.01 -14.36
C PHE A 471 24.32 -11.62 -13.21
N ASN A 472 25.60 -11.26 -13.12
CA ASN A 472 26.49 -11.73 -12.09
C ASN A 472 27.25 -10.54 -11.51
N PHE A 473 27.14 -10.30 -10.21
CA PHE A 473 27.84 -9.20 -9.53
C PHE A 473 29.36 -9.27 -9.66
N CYS A 474 29.93 -10.40 -10.05
CA CYS A 474 31.36 -10.57 -10.28
C CYS A 474 31.78 -10.28 -11.73
N GLU A 475 30.84 -10.12 -12.68
CA GLU A 475 31.15 -9.83 -14.07
C GLU A 475 31.49 -8.37 -14.29
N GLN A 476 32.56 -8.12 -15.04
CA GLN A 476 32.98 -6.81 -15.50
C GLN A 476 32.62 -6.64 -16.97
N ARG A 477 32.27 -5.41 -17.36
CA ARG A 477 32.11 -5.11 -18.78
C ARG A 477 33.44 -5.24 -19.52
N PRO A 478 33.46 -5.67 -20.79
CA PRO A 478 34.65 -5.61 -21.61
C PRO A 478 35.09 -4.15 -21.90
N ASN A 479 36.32 -4.00 -22.37
CA ASN A 479 36.85 -2.69 -22.76
C ASN A 479 36.61 -2.45 -24.24
N LEU A 480 35.40 -1.97 -24.56
CA LEU A 480 34.90 -1.77 -25.92
C LEU A 480 34.26 -0.38 -26.05
N THR A 481 33.94 0.02 -27.26
CA THR A 481 33.14 1.23 -27.53
C THR A 481 31.70 1.09 -27.04
N ASP A 482 30.99 2.21 -26.88
CA ASP A 482 29.60 2.17 -26.35
C ASP A 482 28.65 1.36 -27.25
N GLY A 483 28.78 1.47 -28.57
CA GLY A 483 27.95 0.68 -29.52
C GLY A 483 28.23 -0.81 -29.45
N GLU A 484 29.51 -1.22 -29.37
CA GLU A 484 29.88 -2.63 -29.19
C GLU A 484 29.40 -3.17 -27.84
N LEU A 485 29.51 -2.38 -26.78
CA LEU A 485 29.02 -2.74 -25.46
C LEU A 485 27.50 -2.96 -25.47
N GLU A 486 26.74 -2.03 -26.06
CA GLU A 486 25.28 -2.16 -26.16
C GLU A 486 24.86 -3.42 -26.91
N ALA A 487 25.52 -3.71 -28.05
CA ALA A 487 25.26 -4.91 -28.84
C ALA A 487 25.47 -6.21 -28.03
N LEU A 488 26.44 -6.21 -27.11
CA LEU A 488 26.75 -7.32 -26.22
C LEU A 488 25.94 -7.32 -24.92
N GLY A 489 25.09 -6.31 -24.71
CA GLY A 489 24.27 -6.15 -23.49
C GLY A 489 25.03 -5.59 -22.29
N TRP A 490 26.00 -4.71 -22.56
CA TRP A 490 26.76 -3.97 -21.55
C TRP A 490 26.65 -2.48 -21.79
N LYS A 491 26.94 -1.68 -20.75
CA LYS A 491 27.12 -0.23 -20.89
C LYS A 491 28.04 0.36 -19.82
N LYS A 492 28.62 1.51 -20.17
CA LYS A 492 29.32 2.40 -19.23
C LYS A 492 28.29 3.33 -18.62
N TYR A 493 27.69 2.98 -17.48
CA TYR A 493 26.69 3.86 -16.85
C TYR A 493 27.33 4.98 -16.01
N SER A 494 28.55 4.78 -15.53
CA SER A 494 29.30 5.75 -14.71
C SER A 494 30.30 6.52 -15.56
N THR A 495 30.69 7.70 -15.08
CA THR A 495 31.78 8.49 -15.64
C THR A 495 33.17 7.85 -15.44
N SER A 496 33.25 6.81 -14.61
CA SER A 496 34.47 6.05 -14.39
C SER A 496 34.95 5.32 -15.64
N THR A 497 36.26 5.37 -15.90
CA THR A 497 36.90 4.61 -17.00
C THR A 497 37.09 3.14 -16.65
N THR A 498 37.00 2.76 -15.36
CA THR A 498 37.22 1.37 -14.92
C THR A 498 36.12 0.41 -15.43
N GLN A 499 36.51 -0.83 -15.74
CA GLN A 499 35.58 -1.85 -16.19
C GLN A 499 34.68 -2.38 -15.06
N PHE A 500 35.03 -2.12 -13.81
CA PHE A 500 34.24 -2.53 -12.65
C PHE A 500 32.89 -1.83 -12.57
N MET A 501 32.79 -0.58 -13.02
CA MET A 501 31.53 0.17 -13.06
C MET A 501 30.75 -0.28 -14.30
N THR A 502 29.80 -1.17 -14.08
CA THR A 502 29.17 -1.98 -15.13
C THR A 502 27.67 -1.80 -15.13
N GLY A 503 27.09 -1.51 -16.30
CA GLY A 503 25.67 -1.69 -16.58
C GLY A 503 25.45 -2.97 -17.39
N LYS A 504 24.54 -3.85 -16.94
CA LYS A 504 24.18 -5.10 -17.62
C LYS A 504 22.72 -5.05 -18.07
N PHE A 505 22.49 -5.39 -19.34
CA PHE A 505 21.15 -5.51 -19.90
C PHE A 505 20.46 -6.77 -19.39
N LEU A 506 19.25 -6.61 -18.86
CA LEU A 506 18.46 -7.69 -18.27
C LEU A 506 17.36 -8.20 -19.21
N GLY A 507 16.81 -7.33 -20.03
CA GLY A 507 15.71 -7.66 -20.92
C GLY A 507 14.85 -6.45 -21.30
N VAL A 508 13.80 -6.74 -22.06
CA VAL A 508 12.78 -5.76 -22.46
C VAL A 508 11.52 -6.05 -21.65
N ILE A 509 10.88 -5.00 -21.15
CA ILE A 509 9.58 -5.08 -20.48
C ILE A 509 8.55 -4.22 -21.20
N ASP A 510 7.29 -4.65 -21.16
CA ASP A 510 6.14 -3.88 -21.56
C ASP A 510 5.42 -3.39 -20.29
N VAL A 511 5.62 -2.12 -19.93
CA VAL A 511 4.94 -1.47 -18.81
C VAL A 511 3.53 -1.11 -19.27
N THR A 512 2.55 -1.83 -18.79
CA THR A 512 1.16 -1.68 -19.23
C THR A 512 0.41 -0.59 -18.45
N THR A 513 0.87 -0.28 -17.25
CA THR A 513 0.27 0.70 -16.34
C THR A 513 1.30 1.72 -15.91
N THR A 514 0.96 3.02 -15.94
CA THR A 514 1.79 4.07 -15.33
C THR A 514 1.66 3.94 -13.81
N ASP A 515 2.62 3.26 -13.18
CA ASP A 515 2.62 2.97 -11.75
C ASP A 515 4.04 2.67 -11.25
N ARG A 516 4.11 2.36 -9.96
CA ARG A 516 5.27 1.75 -9.32
C ARG A 516 5.17 0.23 -9.45
N HIS A 517 6.24 -0.39 -9.88
CA HIS A 517 6.33 -1.82 -10.16
C HIS A 517 7.27 -2.51 -9.17
N LYS A 518 7.34 -3.83 -9.24
CA LYS A 518 8.23 -4.63 -8.41
C LYS A 518 9.42 -5.12 -9.19
N ILE A 519 10.62 -4.92 -8.65
CA ILE A 519 11.86 -5.58 -9.11
C ILE A 519 12.30 -6.53 -8.01
N THR A 520 12.43 -7.81 -8.35
CA THR A 520 12.94 -8.82 -7.43
C THR A 520 14.28 -9.35 -7.93
N LEU A 521 15.30 -9.24 -7.09
CA LEU A 521 16.57 -9.94 -7.26
C LEU A 521 16.45 -11.32 -6.64
N ARG A 522 16.76 -12.36 -7.39
CA ARG A 522 16.73 -13.74 -6.91
C ARG A 522 18.07 -14.41 -7.14
N SER A 523 18.72 -14.85 -6.07
CA SER A 523 19.97 -15.60 -6.16
C SER A 523 19.76 -16.91 -6.90
N LEU A 524 20.63 -17.21 -7.84
CA LEU A 524 20.62 -18.49 -8.55
C LEU A 524 21.49 -19.52 -7.80
N PRO A 525 21.18 -20.85 -7.91
CA PRO A 525 22.05 -21.91 -7.39
C PRO A 525 23.47 -21.82 -7.98
N ALA A 526 24.46 -22.25 -7.22
CA ALA A 526 25.88 -22.18 -7.57
C ALA A 526 26.51 -20.77 -7.45
N ALA A 527 25.93 -19.87 -6.68
CA ALA A 527 26.66 -18.73 -6.15
C ALA A 527 27.90 -19.22 -5.41
N GLY A 528 29.07 -18.74 -5.81
CA GLY A 528 30.34 -19.23 -5.32
C GLY A 528 30.63 -18.89 -3.87
N THR A 529 31.69 -19.46 -3.33
CA THR A 529 32.13 -19.32 -1.94
C THR A 529 32.84 -18.00 -1.64
N GLY A 530 33.00 -17.10 -2.63
CA GLY A 530 33.58 -15.77 -2.44
C GLY A 530 32.71 -14.90 -1.54
N ASN A 531 33.33 -13.97 -0.81
CA ASN A 531 32.62 -12.93 -0.04
C ASN A 531 32.71 -11.59 -0.79
N PRO A 532 32.08 -11.44 -1.95
CA PRO A 532 32.07 -10.19 -2.67
C PRO A 532 31.14 -9.21 -1.95
N SER A 533 31.55 -7.98 -1.89
CA SER A 533 30.67 -6.89 -1.57
C SER A 533 29.83 -6.64 -2.82
N ASP A 534 28.53 -6.87 -2.73
CA ASP A 534 27.61 -6.73 -3.86
C ASP A 534 27.11 -5.29 -3.88
N PHE A 535 27.76 -4.45 -4.66
CA PHE A 535 27.45 -3.02 -4.74
C PHE A 535 26.37 -2.78 -5.81
N LEU A 536 25.12 -2.75 -5.41
CA LEU A 536 24.02 -2.34 -6.28
C LEU A 536 23.86 -0.83 -6.22
N ASP A 537 23.95 -0.18 -7.38
CA ASP A 537 23.94 1.28 -7.53
C ASP A 537 22.61 1.75 -8.12
N MET A 538 22.28 1.35 -9.36
CA MET A 538 21.11 1.86 -10.06
C MET A 538 20.37 0.77 -10.83
N PHE A 539 19.08 1.03 -11.09
CA PHE A 539 18.35 0.43 -12.22
C PHE A 539 18.00 1.51 -13.23
N HIS A 540 18.19 1.20 -14.52
CA HIS A 540 17.75 2.09 -15.59
C HIS A 540 16.63 1.41 -16.39
N PHE A 541 15.51 2.11 -16.54
CA PHE A 541 14.41 1.76 -17.42
C PHE A 541 14.42 2.78 -18.56
N ILE A 542 14.92 2.41 -19.72
CA ILE A 542 15.09 3.33 -20.86
C ILE A 542 14.17 2.90 -21.99
N PRO A 543 13.29 3.78 -22.51
CA PRO A 543 12.47 3.47 -23.67
C PRO A 543 13.30 2.90 -24.81
N ILE A 544 12.78 1.88 -25.50
CA ILE A 544 13.56 1.11 -26.49
C ILE A 544 14.10 1.95 -27.65
N ASN A 545 13.47 3.08 -27.94
CA ASN A 545 13.81 4.00 -29.03
C ASN A 545 14.68 5.18 -28.59
N GLN A 546 15.13 5.20 -27.33
CA GLN A 546 16.01 6.24 -26.81
C GLN A 546 17.46 5.73 -26.69
N ASN A 547 18.42 6.66 -26.55
CA ASN A 547 19.82 6.35 -26.32
C ASN A 547 19.98 5.51 -25.04
N GLN A 548 20.67 4.37 -25.14
CA GLN A 548 20.77 3.40 -24.03
C GLN A 548 22.01 3.61 -23.16
N TYR A 549 23.01 4.33 -23.59
CA TYR A 549 24.31 4.47 -22.91
C TYR A 549 24.59 5.88 -22.35
N LEU A 550 23.72 6.84 -22.62
CA LEU A 550 23.77 8.19 -22.04
C LEU A 550 22.48 8.49 -21.26
N PRO A 551 22.53 9.35 -20.25
CA PRO A 551 23.73 9.96 -19.65
C PRO A 551 24.59 8.97 -18.86
N ARG A 552 25.83 9.38 -18.53
CA ARG A 552 26.69 8.74 -17.55
C ARG A 552 26.60 9.48 -16.21
N PHE A 553 26.73 8.75 -15.14
CA PHE A 553 26.49 9.21 -13.76
C PHE A 553 27.80 9.32 -13.00
N ALA A 554 28.04 10.45 -12.35
CA ALA A 554 29.23 10.68 -11.55
C ALA A 554 28.98 10.56 -10.05
N SER A 555 30.03 10.31 -9.28
CA SER A 555 29.92 10.18 -7.82
C SER A 555 29.58 11.47 -7.08
N ASP A 556 29.65 12.62 -7.73
CA ASP A 556 29.19 13.91 -7.22
C ASP A 556 27.74 14.25 -7.61
N GLY A 557 27.07 13.31 -8.31
CA GLY A 557 25.71 13.48 -8.81
C GLY A 557 25.60 14.19 -10.17
N SER A 558 26.72 14.61 -10.76
CA SER A 558 26.70 15.23 -12.08
C SER A 558 26.43 14.18 -13.19
N LEU A 559 25.86 14.66 -14.29
CA LEU A 559 25.53 13.85 -15.46
C LEU A 559 26.35 14.26 -16.67
N GLN A 560 26.86 13.28 -17.44
CA GLN A 560 27.54 13.52 -18.71
C GLN A 560 26.71 12.99 -19.87
N PHE A 561 26.50 13.81 -20.88
CA PHE A 561 25.68 13.53 -22.06
C PHE A 561 26.50 13.34 -23.36
N PHE A 562 27.80 13.22 -23.25
CA PHE A 562 28.72 13.07 -24.37
C PHE A 562 29.90 12.15 -24.04
#